data_371808011987f9655338c1555b991991
#
_entry.id   371808011987f9655338c1555b991991
#
_cell.length_a   1.000
_cell.length_b   1.000
_cell.length_c   1.000
_cell.angle_alpha   90.00
_cell.angle_beta   90.00
_cell.angle_gamma   90.00
#
_symmetry.space_group_name_H-M   'P 1'
#
loop_
_entity.id
_entity.type
_entity.pdbx_description
1 polymer ?
#
loop_
_entity_poly.entity_id
_entity_poly.type
_entity_poly.pdbx_seq_one_letter_code
_entity_poly.pdbx_strand_id
1 'polypeptide(L)'
;MFTPGHLRRSNNPNIPGVPKFDIEVFYEVRQVPQEGMLMHFTMSGEVNGRAFSEEFDMHRDTAHNFASLIAKHAVKNGVPPNASPIMRNHSEYDAMFKDIRDKLGIKPGDPINLDNLDKDGL
;
A
#
# COMPACT_ATOMS: atom_id res chain seq x y z
N MET A 1 5.31 7.85 -9.04
CA MET A 1 6.26 7.10 -9.89
C MET A 1 6.45 5.70 -9.34
N PHE A 2 6.35 4.72 -10.19
CA PHE A 2 6.43 3.32 -9.76
C PHE A 2 7.61 2.61 -10.41
N THR A 3 8.37 1.88 -9.59
CA THR A 3 9.32 0.85 -10.02
C THR A 3 9.03 -0.42 -9.23
N PRO A 4 9.30 -1.62 -9.78
CA PRO A 4 9.04 -2.85 -9.03
C PRO A 4 9.64 -2.81 -7.62
N GLY A 5 8.81 -3.05 -6.60
CA GLY A 5 9.20 -2.98 -5.20
C GLY A 5 9.12 -1.60 -4.56
N HIS A 6 8.83 -0.55 -5.32
CA HIS A 6 8.83 0.82 -4.81
C HIS A 6 7.80 1.70 -5.52
N LEU A 7 6.87 2.25 -4.77
CA LEU A 7 5.91 3.24 -5.24
C LEU A 7 6.15 4.55 -4.50
N ARG A 8 6.21 5.66 -5.23
CA ARG A 8 6.27 7.00 -4.64
C ARG A 8 5.04 7.79 -5.07
N ARG A 9 4.37 8.38 -4.09
CA ARG A 9 3.21 9.25 -4.30
C ARG A 9 3.49 10.60 -3.66
N SER A 10 3.35 11.66 -4.43
CA SER A 10 3.57 13.00 -3.91
C SER A 10 2.49 13.95 -4.42
N ASN A 11 2.18 14.94 -3.61
CA ASN A 11 1.26 16.01 -3.95
C ASN A 11 1.74 17.27 -3.24
N ASN A 12 2.14 18.28 -4.00
CA ASN A 12 2.65 19.54 -3.45
C ASN A 12 1.94 20.73 -4.09
N PRO A 13 0.62 20.86 -3.86
CA PRO A 13 -0.14 21.98 -4.42
C PRO A 13 0.16 23.28 -3.68
N ASN A 14 0.22 24.39 -4.42
CA ASN A 14 0.31 25.73 -3.84
C ASN A 14 -1.08 26.31 -3.54
N ILE A 15 -2.00 25.47 -3.11
CA ILE A 15 -3.39 25.83 -2.84
C ILE A 15 -3.66 25.63 -1.36
N PRO A 16 -4.07 26.69 -0.61
CA PRO A 16 -4.44 26.52 0.80
C PRO A 16 -5.57 25.51 0.97
N GLY A 17 -5.47 24.67 2.02
CA GLY A 17 -6.47 23.65 2.33
C GLY A 17 -6.32 22.34 1.58
N VAL A 18 -5.41 22.25 0.62
CA VAL A 18 -5.09 20.99 -0.07
C VAL A 18 -3.90 20.33 0.60
N PRO A 19 -3.97 19.04 0.98
CA PRO A 19 -2.88 18.39 1.70
C PRO A 19 -1.62 18.28 0.84
N LYS A 20 -0.48 18.49 1.49
CA LYS A 20 0.83 18.25 0.92
C LYS A 20 1.35 16.94 1.47
N PHE A 21 1.81 16.05 0.61
CA PHE A 21 2.43 14.81 1.06
C PHE A 21 3.49 14.34 0.09
N ASP A 22 4.43 13.58 0.62
CA ASP A 22 5.42 12.82 -0.15
C ASP A 22 5.57 11.49 0.57
N ILE A 23 5.04 10.43 -0.04
CA ILE A 23 4.95 9.11 0.59
C ILE A 23 5.62 8.08 -0.31
N GLU A 24 6.46 7.26 0.30
CA GLU A 24 7.09 6.12 -0.36
C GLU A 24 6.60 4.83 0.25
N VAL A 25 6.35 3.85 -0.60
CA VAL A 25 5.95 2.49 -0.20
C VAL A 25 6.95 1.53 -0.80
N PHE A 26 7.67 0.82 0.06
CA PHE A 26 8.55 -0.27 -0.33
C PHE A 26 7.89 -1.58 0.04
N TYR A 27 8.11 -2.63 -0.75
CA TYR A 27 7.56 -3.94 -0.44
C TYR A 27 8.48 -5.05 -0.90
N GLU A 28 8.46 -6.16 -0.14
CA GLU A 28 9.25 -7.34 -0.43
C GLU A 28 8.52 -8.61 0.03
N VAL A 29 8.79 -9.72 -0.64
CA VAL A 29 8.24 -11.02 -0.25
C VAL A 29 9.04 -11.56 0.91
N ARG A 30 8.33 -12.09 1.92
CA ARG A 30 8.93 -12.79 3.07
C ARG A 30 8.28 -14.15 3.26
N GLN A 31 9.07 -15.14 3.64
CA GLN A 31 8.60 -16.45 4.04
C GLN A 31 8.62 -16.54 5.57
N VAL A 32 7.47 -16.78 6.18
CA VAL A 32 7.34 -16.87 7.63
C VAL A 32 6.86 -18.26 8.01
N PRO A 33 7.54 -18.98 8.91
CA PRO A 33 7.09 -20.30 9.38
C PRO A 33 5.64 -20.21 9.91
N GLN A 34 4.78 -21.15 9.52
CA GLN A 34 3.37 -21.26 9.89
C GLN A 34 2.44 -20.25 9.21
N GLU A 35 2.94 -19.12 8.76
CA GLU A 35 2.13 -18.12 8.04
C GLU A 35 2.26 -18.23 6.52
N GLY A 36 3.33 -18.84 6.04
CA GLY A 36 3.60 -18.98 4.62
C GLY A 36 4.23 -17.75 4.00
N MET A 37 3.84 -17.45 2.77
CA MET A 37 4.38 -16.31 2.02
C MET A 37 3.60 -15.04 2.37
N LEU A 38 4.34 -14.01 2.76
CA LEU A 38 3.81 -12.68 3.07
C LEU A 38 4.45 -11.64 2.16
N MET A 39 3.71 -10.55 1.93
CA MET A 39 4.28 -9.33 1.38
C MET A 39 4.45 -8.33 2.52
N HIS A 40 5.68 -7.91 2.76
CA HIS A 40 6.00 -6.90 3.76
C HIS A 40 6.06 -5.52 3.12
N PHE A 41 5.29 -4.58 3.67
CA PHE A 41 5.23 -3.19 3.20
C PHE A 41 5.87 -2.27 4.23
N THR A 42 6.68 -1.32 3.75
CA THR A 42 7.18 -0.21 4.55
C THR A 42 6.71 1.08 3.88
N MET A 43 5.92 1.86 4.61
CA MET A 43 5.35 3.12 4.14
C MET A 43 5.90 4.25 5.00
N SER A 44 6.55 5.22 4.36
CA SER A 44 7.17 6.34 5.08
C SER A 44 7.09 7.61 4.27
N GLY A 45 7.28 8.74 4.93
CA GLY A 45 7.28 10.04 4.27
C GLY A 45 6.80 11.14 5.18
N GLU A 46 6.17 12.15 4.58
CA GLU A 46 5.64 13.31 5.29
C GLU A 46 4.25 13.68 4.78
N VAL A 47 3.37 14.08 5.69
CA VAL A 47 2.06 14.64 5.38
C VAL A 47 1.96 15.98 6.11
N ASN A 48 1.77 17.07 5.37
CA ASN A 48 1.69 18.43 5.91
C ASN A 48 2.87 18.78 6.83
N GLY A 49 4.08 18.33 6.47
CA GLY A 49 5.29 18.56 7.24
C GLY A 49 5.54 17.62 8.41
N ARG A 50 4.64 16.64 8.65
CA ARG A 50 4.80 15.66 9.72
C ARG A 50 5.31 14.35 9.14
N ALA A 51 6.49 13.94 9.59
CA ALA A 51 7.09 12.67 9.18
C ALA A 51 6.37 11.50 9.83
N PHE A 52 6.29 10.37 9.11
CA PHE A 52 5.75 9.13 9.63
C PHE A 52 6.46 7.92 9.03
N SER A 53 6.34 6.79 9.69
CA SER A 53 6.78 5.50 9.17
C SER A 53 5.85 4.41 9.70
N GLU A 54 5.36 3.58 8.79
CA GLU A 54 4.47 2.48 9.09
C GLU A 54 4.98 1.23 8.41
N GLU A 55 4.82 0.09 9.07
CA GLU A 55 5.10 -1.21 8.47
C GLU A 55 3.87 -2.10 8.62
N PHE A 56 3.58 -2.90 7.60
CA PHE A 56 2.49 -3.86 7.67
C PHE A 56 2.76 -5.03 6.73
N ASP A 57 2.23 -6.17 7.10
CA ASP A 57 2.32 -7.38 6.33
C ASP A 57 0.95 -7.77 5.78
N MET A 58 0.94 -8.35 4.58
CA MET A 58 -0.26 -8.94 4.01
C MET A 58 0.04 -10.36 3.60
N HIS A 59 -0.88 -11.27 3.89
CA HIS A 59 -0.80 -12.65 3.46
C HIS A 59 -0.91 -12.74 1.93
N ARG A 60 -0.38 -13.81 1.35
CA ARG A 60 -0.38 -14.00 -0.10
C ARG A 60 -1.76 -13.81 -0.72
N ASP A 61 -2.78 -14.37 -0.09
CA ASP A 61 -4.15 -14.36 -0.62
C ASP A 61 -4.88 -13.02 -0.46
N THR A 62 -4.37 -12.12 0.38
CA THR A 62 -4.98 -10.80 0.62
C THR A 62 -4.18 -9.64 0.06
N ALA A 63 -2.96 -9.89 -0.43
CA ALA A 63 -2.04 -8.84 -0.84
C ALA A 63 -2.57 -7.94 -1.97
N HIS A 64 -3.53 -8.43 -2.75
CA HIS A 64 -4.15 -7.61 -3.80
C HIS A 64 -4.97 -6.43 -3.25
N ASN A 65 -5.27 -6.44 -1.94
CA ASN A 65 -5.96 -5.33 -1.27
C ASN A 65 -5.00 -4.27 -0.71
N PHE A 66 -3.74 -4.28 -1.15
CA PHE A 66 -2.72 -3.36 -0.64
C PHE A 66 -3.13 -1.88 -0.73
N ALA A 67 -3.84 -1.49 -1.78
CA ALA A 67 -4.26 -0.11 -1.97
C ALA A 67 -5.17 0.37 -0.83
N SER A 68 -6.04 -0.50 -0.31
CA SER A 68 -6.90 -0.18 0.83
C SER A 68 -6.08 0.09 2.10
N LEU A 69 -5.05 -0.69 2.36
CA LEU A 69 -4.18 -0.47 3.52
C LEU A 69 -3.31 0.77 3.36
N ILE A 70 -2.80 1.05 2.17
CA ILE A 70 -2.05 2.28 1.90
C ILE A 70 -2.95 3.50 2.17
N ALA A 71 -4.18 3.49 1.66
CA ALA A 71 -5.13 4.59 1.89
C ALA A 71 -5.45 4.74 3.38
N LYS A 72 -5.64 3.64 4.11
CA LYS A 72 -5.94 3.64 5.54
C LYS A 72 -4.80 4.25 6.36
N HIS A 73 -3.56 3.87 6.07
CA HIS A 73 -2.40 4.44 6.74
C HIS A 73 -2.17 5.90 6.39
N ALA A 74 -2.44 6.30 5.14
CA ALA A 74 -2.36 7.70 4.74
C ALA A 74 -3.37 8.56 5.50
N VAL A 75 -4.62 8.08 5.65
CA VAL A 75 -5.66 8.77 6.44
C VAL A 75 -5.23 8.89 7.89
N LYS A 76 -4.71 7.82 8.48
CA LYS A 76 -4.20 7.83 9.86
C LYS A 76 -3.15 8.91 10.08
N ASN A 77 -2.35 9.21 9.06
CA ASN A 77 -1.25 10.17 9.15
C ASN A 77 -1.60 11.56 8.60
N GLY A 78 -2.85 11.82 8.29
CA GLY A 78 -3.34 13.17 8.01
C GLY A 78 -3.88 13.43 6.61
N VAL A 79 -3.84 12.45 5.69
CA VAL A 79 -4.46 12.60 4.36
C VAL A 79 -5.97 12.49 4.51
N PRO A 80 -6.76 13.46 3.97
CA PRO A 80 -8.22 13.41 4.10
C PRO A 80 -8.83 12.15 3.48
N PRO A 81 -9.80 11.49 4.14
CA PRO A 81 -10.35 10.22 3.66
C PRO A 81 -11.19 10.32 2.39
N ASN A 82 -11.80 11.46 2.14
CA ASN A 82 -12.67 11.70 0.99
C ASN A 82 -11.96 12.45 -0.15
N ALA A 83 -10.72 12.84 0.06
CA ALA A 83 -9.87 13.32 -1.02
C ALA A 83 -9.00 12.14 -1.44
N SER A 84 -8.97 11.77 -2.71
CA SER A 84 -8.18 10.60 -3.12
C SER A 84 -6.89 10.97 -3.87
N PRO A 85 -6.08 11.96 -3.40
CA PRO A 85 -4.83 12.28 -4.07
C PRO A 85 -3.82 11.12 -3.99
N ILE A 86 -3.89 10.31 -2.91
CA ILE A 86 -3.03 9.13 -2.79
C ILE A 86 -3.40 8.06 -3.82
N MET A 87 -4.65 8.03 -4.28
CA MET A 87 -5.14 7.04 -5.23
C MET A 87 -5.19 7.55 -6.68
N ARG A 88 -4.68 8.74 -6.94
CA ARG A 88 -4.53 9.25 -8.30
C ARG A 88 -3.53 8.41 -9.07
N ASN A 89 -3.66 8.44 -10.40
CA ASN A 89 -2.78 7.70 -11.30
C ASN A 89 -2.92 6.19 -11.12
N HIS A 90 -4.11 5.69 -11.50
CA HIS A 90 -4.43 4.27 -11.44
C HIS A 90 -3.44 3.40 -12.22
N SER A 91 -2.79 3.92 -13.25
CA SER A 91 -1.83 3.16 -14.04
C SER A 91 -0.63 2.70 -13.20
N GLU A 92 -0.18 3.50 -12.23
CA GLU A 92 0.87 3.10 -11.30
C GLU A 92 0.41 2.01 -10.36
N TYR A 93 -0.81 2.11 -9.83
CA TYR A 93 -1.39 1.07 -8.99
C TYR A 93 -1.62 -0.22 -9.78
N ASP A 94 -2.07 -0.13 -11.03
CA ASP A 94 -2.25 -1.31 -11.88
C ASP A 94 -0.91 -2.02 -12.12
N ALA A 95 0.17 -1.28 -12.35
CA ALA A 95 1.50 -1.84 -12.48
C ALA A 95 1.96 -2.52 -11.19
N MET A 96 1.66 -1.92 -10.04
CA MET A 96 1.97 -2.49 -8.73
C MET A 96 1.16 -3.75 -8.46
N PHE A 97 -0.13 -3.79 -8.83
CA PHE A 97 -0.97 -5.00 -8.75
C PHE A 97 -0.34 -6.16 -9.52
N LYS A 98 0.09 -5.89 -10.73
CA LYS A 98 0.74 -6.89 -11.56
C LYS A 98 2.03 -7.40 -10.92
N ASP A 99 2.86 -6.49 -10.45
CA ASP A 99 4.13 -6.84 -9.81
C ASP A 99 3.92 -7.70 -8.56
N ILE A 100 2.96 -7.34 -7.71
CA ILE A 100 2.63 -8.09 -6.50
C ILE A 100 2.12 -9.49 -6.85
N ARG A 101 1.22 -9.59 -7.83
CA ARG A 101 0.71 -10.89 -8.28
C ARG A 101 1.82 -11.78 -8.80
N ASP A 102 2.71 -11.23 -9.60
CA ASP A 102 3.84 -11.98 -10.17
C ASP A 102 4.79 -12.47 -9.08
N LYS A 103 5.12 -11.62 -8.11
CA LYS A 103 6.01 -11.97 -7.01
C LYS A 103 5.44 -13.03 -6.08
N LEU A 104 4.14 -13.02 -5.86
CA LEU A 104 3.46 -13.98 -4.99
C LEU A 104 2.91 -15.19 -5.72
N GLY A 105 2.96 -15.20 -7.05
CA GLY A 105 2.42 -16.29 -7.84
C GLY A 105 0.89 -16.42 -7.72
N ILE A 106 0.17 -15.33 -7.49
CA ILE A 106 -1.28 -15.33 -7.37
C ILE A 106 -1.91 -15.48 -8.75
N LYS A 107 -2.91 -16.35 -8.85
CA LYS A 107 -3.66 -16.58 -10.09
C LYS A 107 -5.11 -16.16 -9.91
N PRO A 108 -5.82 -15.73 -10.98
CA PRO A 108 -7.25 -15.47 -10.91
C PRO A 108 -8.00 -16.69 -10.38
N GLY A 109 -8.92 -16.45 -9.42
CA GLY A 109 -9.71 -17.53 -8.83
C GLY A 109 -9.05 -18.25 -7.66
N ASP A 110 -7.85 -17.89 -7.25
CA ASP A 110 -7.21 -18.46 -6.07
C ASP A 110 -8.08 -18.20 -4.83
N PRO A 111 -8.24 -19.20 -3.92
CA PRO A 111 -9.07 -19.04 -2.75
C PRO A 111 -8.47 -18.04 -1.76
N ILE A 112 -9.35 -17.36 -1.02
CA ILE A 112 -8.98 -16.41 0.03
C ILE A 112 -9.35 -17.03 1.37
N ASN A 113 -8.39 -17.04 2.30
CA ASN A 113 -8.66 -17.41 3.68
C ASN A 113 -9.26 -16.20 4.41
N LEU A 114 -10.51 -16.27 4.81
CA LEU A 114 -11.22 -15.17 5.45
C LEU A 114 -10.56 -14.72 6.76
N ASP A 115 -9.91 -15.62 7.48
CA ASP A 115 -9.18 -15.28 8.70
C ASP A 115 -8.03 -14.29 8.42
N ASN A 116 -7.43 -14.37 7.24
CA ASN A 116 -6.35 -13.48 6.85
C ASN A 116 -6.83 -12.04 6.61
N LEU A 117 -8.08 -11.85 6.22
CA LEU A 117 -8.66 -10.51 6.08
C LEU A 117 -8.64 -9.77 7.42
N ASP A 118 -9.03 -10.44 8.50
CA ASP A 118 -9.00 -9.85 9.84
C ASP A 118 -7.57 -9.61 10.34
N LYS A 119 -6.67 -10.57 10.13
CA LYS A 119 -5.26 -10.45 10.53
C LYS A 119 -4.57 -9.29 9.84
N ASP A 120 -4.92 -9.02 8.58
CA ASP A 120 -4.29 -7.97 7.79
C ASP A 120 -4.98 -6.62 7.95
N GLY A 121 -6.05 -6.54 8.73
CA GLY A 121 -6.75 -5.29 9.01
C GLY A 121 -7.68 -4.82 7.89
N LEU A 122 -8.14 -5.74 7.09
CA LEU A 122 -9.05 -5.46 5.96
C LEU A 122 -10.52 -5.55 6.34
#